data_b936fd259f8cfca8d70bc85dfbfd6af4
#
_entry.id   b936fd259f8cfca8d70bc85dfbfd6af4
#
_cell.length_a   1.000
_cell.length_b   1.000
_cell.length_c   1.000
_cell.angle_alpha   90.00
_cell.angle_beta   90.00
_cell.angle_gamma   90.00
#
_symmetry.space_group_name_H-M   'P 1'
#
loop_
_entity.id
_entity.type
_entity.pdbx_description
1 polymer ?
#
loop_
_entity_poly.entity_id
_entity_poly.type
_entity_poly.pdbx_seq_one_letter_code
_entity_poly.pdbx_strand_id
1 'polypeptide(L)'
;KLLHILHTEAAAGWGGQEIRVLQETRLLLERGHIVSLVCQADSPLEERARSISNSRFHLIPISMKSALSLWVFLTLYCYVSKNNLDVIHTHSSVDSWLGGVVGKLSGVPVIRTRHVSLPVNDFFPNHLLYSYIPQRILTSGNMISNIVKQVRCVDSNRVVSISAGVDLRKFDSEISGKKIRNELKIETGQFLVGKVGVIRGWKGHNYFLKAIPLILQEIPKARFVIVGDGPGFEEIKSKVKLAGIEKKVNLLGHRDDIPEIIAALDVQVLASFAGEGTPQVI
;
A
#
# COMPACT_ATOMS: atom_id res chain seq x y z
N LYS A 1 6.82 14.17 23.83
CA LYS A 1 7.51 15.14 22.97
C LYS A 1 6.77 15.24 21.64
N LEU A 2 6.49 16.46 21.19
CA LEU A 2 6.02 16.71 19.82
C LEU A 2 7.19 16.61 18.86
N LEU A 3 6.95 15.98 17.72
CA LEU A 3 7.96 15.76 16.66
C LEU A 3 7.51 16.43 15.37
N HIS A 4 8.47 16.86 14.56
CA HIS A 4 8.26 17.23 13.17
C HIS A 4 8.79 16.09 12.28
N ILE A 5 7.88 15.41 11.60
CA ILE A 5 8.15 14.20 10.82
C ILE A 5 7.99 14.51 9.35
N LEU A 6 9.00 14.16 8.55
CA LEU A 6 8.92 14.25 7.09
C LEU A 6 8.69 12.84 6.52
N HIS A 7 7.50 12.59 5.97
CA HIS A 7 7.27 11.43 5.11
C HIS A 7 7.66 11.73 3.67
N THR A 8 8.28 10.76 2.99
CA THR A 8 8.55 10.83 1.55
C THR A 8 8.02 9.60 0.85
N GLU A 9 7.26 9.77 -0.26
CA GLU A 9 6.70 8.67 -1.04
C GLU A 9 6.68 9.01 -2.53
N ALA A 10 7.47 8.28 -3.32
CA ALA A 10 7.62 8.53 -4.76
C ALA A 10 6.71 7.66 -5.64
N ALA A 11 5.91 6.76 -5.07
CA ALA A 11 5.03 5.92 -5.85
C ALA A 11 3.88 6.74 -6.47
N ALA A 12 3.60 6.48 -7.76
CA ALA A 12 2.53 7.13 -8.50
C ALA A 12 1.20 6.36 -8.46
N GLY A 13 1.17 5.18 -7.82
CA GLY A 13 0.00 4.33 -7.71
C GLY A 13 -0.84 4.60 -6.47
N TRP A 14 -1.85 3.74 -6.28
CA TRP A 14 -2.63 3.69 -5.05
C TRP A 14 -2.78 2.24 -4.59
N GLY A 15 -2.27 1.92 -3.43
CA GLY A 15 -2.27 0.59 -2.84
C GLY A 15 -1.95 0.62 -1.35
N GLY A 16 -1.65 -0.52 -0.77
CA GLY A 16 -1.43 -0.66 0.67
C GLY A 16 -0.31 0.22 1.24
N GLN A 17 0.72 0.52 0.45
CA GLN A 17 1.84 1.38 0.85
C GLN A 17 1.36 2.83 1.00
N GLU A 18 0.72 3.39 -0.01
CA GLU A 18 0.25 4.78 -0.04
C GLU A 18 -0.89 5.00 0.98
N ILE A 19 -1.78 4.00 1.11
CA ILE A 19 -2.83 3.99 2.16
C ILE A 19 -2.19 4.08 3.54
N ARG A 20 -1.16 3.28 3.81
CA ARG A 20 -0.45 3.29 5.08
C ARG A 20 0.20 4.65 5.36
N VAL A 21 0.90 5.24 4.37
CA VAL A 21 1.52 6.57 4.51
C VAL A 21 0.48 7.63 4.87
N LEU A 22 -0.66 7.62 4.18
CA LEU A 22 -1.75 8.56 4.46
C LEU A 22 -2.37 8.35 5.85
N GLN A 23 -2.56 7.10 6.27
CA GLN A 23 -3.08 6.77 7.59
C GLN A 23 -2.10 7.16 8.70
N GLU A 24 -0.81 6.84 8.56
CA GLU A 24 0.24 7.25 9.50
C GLU A 24 0.30 8.78 9.63
N THR A 25 0.24 9.50 8.49
CA THR A 25 0.17 10.96 8.48
C THR A 25 -1.01 11.48 9.32
N ARG A 26 -2.22 10.97 9.10
CA ARG A 26 -3.42 11.39 9.86
C ARG A 26 -3.31 11.08 11.34
N LEU A 27 -2.88 9.87 11.69
CA LEU A 27 -2.73 9.44 13.09
C LEU A 27 -1.64 10.23 13.84
N LEU A 28 -0.55 10.61 13.17
CA LEU A 28 0.48 11.46 13.76
C LEU A 28 -0.03 12.88 14.00
N LEU A 29 -0.81 13.44 13.07
CA LEU A 29 -1.47 14.74 13.25
C LEU A 29 -2.49 14.71 14.38
N GLU A 30 -3.29 13.66 14.52
CA GLU A 30 -4.23 13.46 15.64
C GLU A 30 -3.51 13.40 16.98
N ARG A 31 -2.28 12.89 17.03
CA ARG A 31 -1.40 12.90 18.20
C ARG A 31 -0.68 14.24 18.43
N GLY A 32 -0.95 15.23 17.58
CA GLY A 32 -0.42 16.59 17.72
C GLY A 32 0.95 16.82 17.11
N HIS A 33 1.55 15.82 16.43
CA HIS A 33 2.81 15.99 15.72
C HIS A 33 2.66 16.95 14.54
N ILE A 34 3.78 17.52 14.07
CA ILE A 34 3.86 18.23 12.79
C ILE A 34 4.28 17.20 11.74
N VAL A 35 3.55 17.14 10.64
CA VAL A 35 3.83 16.20 9.56
C VAL A 35 3.97 16.92 8.23
N SER A 36 5.11 16.72 7.59
CA SER A 36 5.35 17.13 6.20
C SER A 36 5.30 15.87 5.33
N LEU A 37 4.52 15.91 4.26
CA LEU A 37 4.41 14.82 3.30
C LEU A 37 4.92 15.29 1.94
N VAL A 38 6.07 14.78 1.54
CA VAL A 38 6.57 14.87 0.16
C VAL A 38 6.08 13.66 -0.61
N CYS A 39 5.26 13.88 -1.61
CA CYS A 39 4.70 12.81 -2.43
C CYS A 39 4.89 13.08 -3.92
N GLN A 40 4.76 12.02 -4.73
CA GLN A 40 4.75 12.15 -6.18
C GLN A 40 3.62 13.08 -6.60
N ALA A 41 3.97 14.12 -7.39
CA ALA A 41 2.99 15.05 -7.96
C ALA A 41 2.00 14.32 -8.88
N ASP A 42 0.76 14.79 -8.90
CA ASP A 42 -0.37 14.24 -9.66
C ASP A 42 -0.69 12.76 -9.32
N SER A 43 -0.33 12.34 -8.10
CA SER A 43 -0.62 10.99 -7.63
C SER A 43 -1.93 10.92 -6.82
N PRO A 44 -2.57 9.74 -6.73
CA PRO A 44 -3.72 9.55 -5.87
C PRO A 44 -3.44 9.81 -4.37
N LEU A 45 -2.17 9.69 -3.94
CA LEU A 45 -1.77 10.04 -2.58
C LEU A 45 -1.86 11.56 -2.37
N GLU A 46 -1.34 12.35 -3.32
CA GLU A 46 -1.46 13.81 -3.27
C GLU A 46 -2.92 14.25 -3.23
N GLU A 47 -3.75 13.75 -4.15
CA GLU A 47 -5.17 14.08 -4.23
C GLU A 47 -5.88 13.88 -2.88
N ARG A 48 -5.66 12.71 -2.25
CA ARG A 48 -6.26 12.38 -0.97
C ARG A 48 -5.67 13.14 0.21
N ALA A 49 -4.38 13.46 0.16
CA ALA A 49 -3.70 14.24 1.17
C ALA A 49 -4.15 15.72 1.19
N ARG A 50 -4.55 16.27 0.05
CA ARG A 50 -5.12 17.63 -0.05
C ARG A 50 -6.39 17.81 0.79
N SER A 51 -7.11 16.73 1.11
CA SER A 51 -8.30 16.78 1.97
C SER A 51 -7.97 16.93 3.47
N ILE A 52 -6.70 16.84 3.86
CA ILE A 52 -6.30 16.99 5.26
C ILE A 52 -6.29 18.48 5.63
N SER A 53 -7.28 18.90 6.43
CA SER A 53 -7.35 20.26 6.95
C SER A 53 -6.78 20.30 8.38
N ASN A 54 -5.46 20.55 8.48
CA ASN A 54 -4.76 20.63 9.76
C ASN A 54 -3.59 21.62 9.62
N SER A 55 -3.47 22.59 10.53
CA SER A 55 -2.42 23.63 10.51
C SER A 55 -0.99 23.09 10.69
N ARG A 56 -0.85 21.86 11.22
CA ARG A 56 0.42 21.16 11.40
C ARG A 56 0.78 20.23 10.25
N PHE A 57 -0.02 20.24 9.18
CA PHE A 57 0.22 19.44 7.98
C PHE A 57 0.77 20.27 6.85
N HIS A 58 1.87 19.80 6.25
CA HIS A 58 2.51 20.44 5.10
C HIS A 58 2.60 19.43 3.95
N LEU A 59 1.81 19.65 2.89
CA LEU A 59 1.85 18.82 1.69
C LEU A 59 2.80 19.47 0.67
N ILE A 60 3.72 18.65 0.14
CA ILE A 60 4.79 19.07 -0.78
C ILE A 60 4.82 18.12 -1.98
N PRO A 61 3.98 18.36 -3.01
CA PRO A 61 4.00 17.54 -4.21
C PRO A 61 5.25 17.83 -5.03
N ILE A 62 6.03 16.79 -5.36
CA ILE A 62 7.24 16.90 -6.18
C ILE A 62 7.29 15.73 -7.16
N SER A 63 7.66 15.99 -8.42
CA SER A 63 7.85 14.92 -9.41
C SER A 63 9.15 14.15 -9.14
N MET A 64 9.05 13.00 -8.48
CA MET A 64 10.17 12.13 -8.09
C MET A 64 10.34 10.94 -9.05
N LYS A 65 10.62 11.22 -10.34
CA LYS A 65 10.76 10.18 -11.36
C LYS A 65 12.11 9.44 -11.33
N SER A 66 13.13 10.03 -10.70
CA SER A 66 14.48 9.46 -10.65
C SER A 66 15.16 9.77 -9.32
N ALA A 67 15.86 8.77 -8.79
CA ALA A 67 16.71 8.90 -7.61
C ALA A 67 17.94 9.83 -7.84
N LEU A 68 18.29 10.11 -9.10
CA LEU A 68 19.40 10.99 -9.49
C LEU A 68 18.95 12.42 -9.82
N SER A 69 17.73 12.81 -9.53
CA SER A 69 17.23 14.15 -9.79
C SER A 69 17.87 15.17 -8.86
N LEU A 70 18.86 15.91 -9.37
CA LEU A 70 19.54 16.96 -8.62
C LEU A 70 18.58 18.06 -8.15
N TRP A 71 17.62 18.42 -8.98
CA TRP A 71 16.60 19.42 -8.62
C TRP A 71 15.76 18.98 -7.42
N VAL A 72 15.26 17.74 -7.43
CA VAL A 72 14.48 17.19 -6.30
C VAL A 72 15.37 17.10 -5.05
N PHE A 73 16.60 16.66 -5.21
CA PHE A 73 17.58 16.60 -4.11
C PHE A 73 17.79 17.96 -3.47
N LEU A 74 18.08 19.01 -4.27
CA LEU A 74 18.30 20.38 -3.77
C LEU A 74 17.03 20.94 -3.11
N THR A 75 15.87 20.68 -3.69
CA THR A 75 14.58 21.12 -3.12
C THR A 75 14.34 20.48 -1.75
N LEU A 76 14.56 19.16 -1.61
CA LEU A 76 14.45 18.47 -0.34
C LEU A 76 15.52 18.96 0.67
N TYR A 77 16.76 19.14 0.23
CA TYR A 77 17.83 19.63 1.08
C TYR A 77 17.53 21.03 1.63
N CYS A 78 17.08 21.95 0.77
CA CYS A 78 16.66 23.28 1.18
C CYS A 78 15.47 23.23 2.16
N TYR A 79 14.51 22.33 1.93
CA TYR A 79 13.38 22.15 2.82
C TYR A 79 13.82 21.65 4.19
N VAL A 80 14.62 20.59 4.24
CA VAL A 80 15.15 19.98 5.47
C VAL A 80 15.99 20.98 6.26
N SER A 81 16.84 21.75 5.58
CA SER A 81 17.71 22.75 6.23
C SER A 81 16.96 23.95 6.82
N LYS A 82 15.77 24.26 6.30
CA LYS A 82 14.96 25.40 6.77
C LYS A 82 13.94 24.99 7.86
N ASN A 83 13.68 23.73 8.04
CA ASN A 83 12.70 23.20 8.97
C ASN A 83 13.37 22.33 10.01
N ASN A 84 13.01 22.50 11.28
CA ASN A 84 13.55 21.69 12.36
C ASN A 84 12.87 20.31 12.36
N LEU A 85 13.36 19.38 11.52
CA LEU A 85 12.84 18.03 11.42
C LEU A 85 13.49 17.12 12.47
N ASP A 86 12.66 16.35 13.17
CA ASP A 86 13.15 15.32 14.11
C ASP A 86 13.48 14.00 13.40
N VAL A 87 12.78 13.69 12.28
CA VAL A 87 12.98 12.44 11.53
C VAL A 87 12.50 12.54 10.09
N ILE A 88 13.18 11.86 9.18
CA ILE A 88 12.75 11.61 7.80
C ILE A 88 12.34 10.14 7.69
N HIS A 89 11.14 9.89 7.22
CA HIS A 89 10.60 8.54 7.01
C HIS A 89 10.34 8.29 5.54
N THR A 90 11.10 7.37 4.94
CA THR A 90 11.06 7.06 3.51
C THR A 90 10.36 5.73 3.25
N HIS A 91 9.66 5.57 2.13
CA HIS A 91 8.78 4.44 1.89
C HIS A 91 9.06 3.66 0.60
N SER A 92 9.38 4.33 -0.51
CA SER A 92 9.71 3.68 -1.77
C SER A 92 11.23 3.71 -2.06
N SER A 93 11.64 3.19 -3.20
CA SER A 93 13.07 3.13 -3.53
C SER A 93 13.65 4.49 -3.90
N VAL A 94 12.94 5.26 -4.74
CA VAL A 94 13.42 6.55 -5.25
C VAL A 94 13.53 7.58 -4.14
N ASP A 95 12.48 7.74 -3.34
CA ASP A 95 12.47 8.68 -2.21
C ASP A 95 13.43 8.25 -1.09
N SER A 96 13.70 6.95 -0.94
CA SER A 96 14.69 6.49 0.03
C SER A 96 16.12 6.88 -0.34
N TRP A 97 16.42 7.00 -1.64
CA TRP A 97 17.69 7.59 -2.07
C TRP A 97 17.69 9.10 -1.85
N LEU A 98 16.70 9.80 -2.35
CA LEU A 98 16.63 11.26 -2.27
C LEU A 98 16.52 11.75 -0.81
N GLY A 99 15.47 11.36 -0.10
CA GLY A 99 15.23 11.76 1.29
C GLY A 99 16.25 11.16 2.26
N GLY A 100 16.71 9.93 2.00
CA GLY A 100 17.70 9.28 2.84
C GLY A 100 19.08 9.94 2.78
N VAL A 101 19.58 10.29 1.59
CA VAL A 101 20.84 11.00 1.43
C VAL A 101 20.74 12.42 2.00
N VAL A 102 19.63 13.12 1.75
CA VAL A 102 19.38 14.44 2.34
C VAL A 102 19.41 14.36 3.86
N GLY A 103 18.69 13.41 4.46
CA GLY A 103 18.68 13.22 5.91
C GLY A 103 20.08 12.98 6.48
N LYS A 104 20.86 12.12 5.81
CA LYS A 104 22.24 11.84 6.22
C LYS A 104 23.14 13.07 6.18
N LEU A 105 23.06 13.87 5.13
CA LEU A 105 23.84 15.10 4.97
C LEU A 105 23.41 16.22 5.93
N SER A 106 22.11 16.27 6.25
CA SER A 106 21.55 17.28 7.17
C SER A 106 21.62 16.86 8.64
N GLY A 107 22.14 15.66 8.96
CA GLY A 107 22.19 15.13 10.33
C GLY A 107 20.83 14.74 10.91
N VAL A 108 19.77 14.69 10.08
CA VAL A 108 18.42 14.29 10.51
C VAL A 108 18.31 12.76 10.45
N PRO A 109 17.84 12.09 11.53
CA PRO A 109 17.64 10.65 11.54
C PRO A 109 16.71 10.18 10.43
N VAL A 110 17.08 9.06 9.78
CA VAL A 110 16.28 8.45 8.69
C VAL A 110 15.71 7.12 9.14
N ILE A 111 14.42 6.94 8.97
CA ILE A 111 13.71 5.67 9.06
C ILE A 111 13.32 5.27 7.64
N ARG A 112 13.48 4.01 7.29
CA ARG A 112 13.02 3.46 6.03
C ARG A 112 11.98 2.38 6.27
N THR A 113 10.82 2.45 5.63
CA THR A 113 9.87 1.34 5.60
C THR A 113 9.96 0.58 4.28
N ARG A 114 10.01 -0.75 4.36
CA ARG A 114 9.89 -1.64 3.22
C ARG A 114 8.54 -2.35 3.25
N HIS A 115 7.77 -2.16 2.20
CA HIS A 115 6.38 -2.63 2.11
C HIS A 115 6.21 -3.93 1.31
N VAL A 116 7.20 -4.33 0.51
CA VAL A 116 7.10 -5.44 -0.44
C VAL A 116 8.06 -6.59 -0.09
N SER A 117 7.61 -7.83 -0.29
CA SER A 117 8.36 -9.05 -0.02
C SER A 117 9.27 -9.51 -1.18
N LEU A 118 9.46 -8.68 -2.19
CA LEU A 118 10.39 -8.98 -3.27
C LEU A 118 11.83 -9.06 -2.75
N PRO A 119 12.68 -9.95 -3.28
CA PRO A 119 14.10 -10.00 -2.90
C PRO A 119 14.79 -8.64 -3.05
N VAL A 120 15.75 -8.36 -2.20
CA VAL A 120 16.63 -7.21 -2.34
C VAL A 120 17.87 -7.67 -3.10
N ASN A 121 18.17 -7.04 -4.24
CA ASN A 121 19.37 -7.33 -4.98
C ASN A 121 20.60 -6.97 -4.11
N ASP A 122 21.47 -7.95 -3.90
CA ASP A 122 22.66 -7.81 -3.06
C ASP A 122 23.82 -7.19 -3.86
N PHE A 123 23.79 -5.87 -4.03
CA PHE A 123 24.86 -5.10 -4.66
C PHE A 123 25.13 -3.80 -3.91
N PHE A 124 26.31 -3.21 -4.09
CA PHE A 124 26.82 -2.11 -3.28
C PHE A 124 25.86 -0.93 -3.06
N PRO A 125 25.18 -0.38 -4.07
CA PRO A 125 24.23 0.72 -3.82
C PRO A 125 23.12 0.34 -2.83
N ASN A 126 22.57 -0.88 -2.91
CA ASN A 126 21.56 -1.33 -1.96
C ASN A 126 22.11 -1.49 -0.53
N HIS A 127 23.38 -1.88 -0.38
CA HIS A 127 24.02 -1.92 0.95
C HIS A 127 23.96 -0.56 1.63
N LEU A 128 24.25 0.54 0.91
CA LEU A 128 24.14 1.88 1.47
C LEU A 128 22.69 2.19 1.90
N LEU A 129 21.73 1.83 1.06
CA LEU A 129 20.33 2.12 1.27
C LEU A 129 19.71 1.34 2.45
N TYR A 130 20.27 0.18 2.79
CA TYR A 130 19.74 -0.66 3.89
C TYR A 130 20.62 -0.67 5.14
N SER A 131 21.93 -0.39 5.03
CA SER A 131 22.83 -0.46 6.18
C SER A 131 23.33 0.90 6.66
N TYR A 132 23.67 1.79 5.74
CA TYR A 132 24.36 3.04 6.09
C TYR A 132 23.43 4.24 6.26
N ILE A 133 22.45 4.40 5.37
CA ILE A 133 21.55 5.58 5.36
C ILE A 133 20.57 5.55 6.52
N PRO A 134 19.70 4.52 6.70
CA PRO A 134 18.68 4.55 7.73
C PRO A 134 19.22 4.14 9.10
N GLN A 135 18.78 4.82 10.17
CA GLN A 135 19.02 4.40 11.55
C GLN A 135 18.13 3.23 11.94
N ARG A 136 16.95 3.11 11.36
CA ARG A 136 16.03 1.99 11.56
C ARG A 136 15.38 1.62 10.23
N ILE A 137 15.10 0.33 10.08
CA ILE A 137 14.34 -0.20 8.95
C ILE A 137 13.06 -0.80 9.51
N LEU A 138 11.92 -0.29 9.07
CA LEU A 138 10.63 -0.89 9.35
C LEU A 138 10.23 -1.81 8.20
N THR A 139 9.53 -2.87 8.52
CA THR A 139 8.98 -3.78 7.52
C THR A 139 7.51 -4.05 7.83
N SER A 140 6.69 -4.19 6.80
CA SER A 140 5.26 -4.43 6.96
C SER A 140 4.90 -5.90 7.26
N GLY A 141 5.88 -6.72 7.65
CA GLY A 141 5.66 -8.13 8.04
C GLY A 141 6.98 -8.87 8.27
N ASN A 142 6.91 -9.96 9.03
CA ASN A 142 8.08 -10.76 9.42
C ASN A 142 8.82 -11.38 8.22
N MET A 143 8.10 -11.78 7.17
CA MET A 143 8.70 -12.29 5.94
C MET A 143 9.62 -11.23 5.30
N ILE A 144 9.17 -9.99 5.23
CA ILE A 144 9.97 -8.88 4.69
C ILE A 144 11.16 -8.59 5.61
N SER A 145 10.95 -8.65 6.93
CA SER A 145 12.03 -8.49 7.91
C SER A 145 13.15 -9.51 7.67
N ASN A 146 12.79 -10.78 7.44
CA ASN A 146 13.77 -11.82 7.15
C ASN A 146 14.55 -11.56 5.85
N ILE A 147 13.86 -11.10 4.80
CA ILE A 147 14.51 -10.72 3.53
C ILE A 147 15.51 -9.59 3.76
N VAL A 148 15.13 -8.56 4.51
CA VAL A 148 16.00 -7.40 4.77
C VAL A 148 17.20 -7.78 5.65
N LYS A 149 17.01 -8.64 6.65
CA LYS A 149 18.10 -9.12 7.52
C LYS A 149 19.15 -9.96 6.79
N GLN A 150 18.80 -10.53 5.64
CA GLN A 150 19.75 -11.27 4.78
C GLN A 150 20.60 -10.36 3.89
N VAL A 151 20.26 -9.07 3.76
CA VAL A 151 21.06 -8.13 2.98
C VAL A 151 22.39 -7.92 3.68
N ARG A 152 23.47 -8.04 2.94
CA ARG A 152 24.84 -7.87 3.46
C ARG A 152 25.00 -6.54 4.19
N CYS A 153 25.72 -6.56 5.31
CA CYS A 153 26.01 -5.38 6.15
C CYS A 153 24.79 -4.78 6.87
N VAL A 154 23.62 -5.42 6.85
CA VAL A 154 22.46 -4.96 7.64
C VAL A 154 22.58 -5.49 9.07
N ASP A 155 22.55 -4.57 10.04
CA ASP A 155 22.41 -4.93 11.45
C ASP A 155 20.95 -5.34 11.73
N SER A 156 20.76 -6.60 12.06
CA SER A 156 19.43 -7.17 12.34
C SER A 156 18.69 -6.48 13.49
N ASN A 157 19.40 -5.88 14.45
CA ASN A 157 18.81 -5.14 15.57
C ASN A 157 18.16 -3.81 15.13
N ARG A 158 18.48 -3.34 13.94
CA ARG A 158 17.91 -2.12 13.35
C ARG A 158 16.67 -2.40 12.52
N VAL A 159 16.33 -3.67 12.29
CA VAL A 159 15.17 -4.10 11.49
C VAL A 159 14.03 -4.47 12.42
N VAL A 160 12.92 -3.72 12.32
CA VAL A 160 11.72 -3.91 13.13
C VAL A 160 10.54 -4.21 12.23
N SER A 161 9.83 -5.31 12.52
CA SER A 161 8.59 -5.64 11.82
C SER A 161 7.40 -4.98 12.50
N ILE A 162 6.69 -4.12 11.77
CA ILE A 162 5.46 -3.46 12.22
C ILE A 162 4.43 -3.65 11.12
N SER A 163 3.51 -4.58 11.33
CA SER A 163 2.41 -4.84 10.40
C SER A 163 1.56 -3.58 10.20
N ALA A 164 1.04 -3.42 8.99
CA ALA A 164 0.08 -2.35 8.74
C ALA A 164 -1.19 -2.63 9.55
N GLY A 165 -1.67 -1.62 10.26
CA GLY A 165 -2.94 -1.66 10.98
C GLY A 165 -4.12 -1.37 10.05
N VAL A 166 -5.32 -1.70 10.54
CA VAL A 166 -6.59 -1.37 9.91
C VAL A 166 -7.38 -0.45 10.85
N ASP A 167 -8.05 0.54 10.30
CA ASP A 167 -8.93 1.41 11.10
C ASP A 167 -10.22 0.67 11.45
N LEU A 168 -10.29 0.14 12.67
CA LEU A 168 -11.45 -0.61 13.18
C LEU A 168 -12.74 0.22 13.28
N ARG A 169 -12.66 1.56 13.19
CA ARG A 169 -13.84 2.42 13.08
C ARG A 169 -14.49 2.35 11.70
N LYS A 170 -13.70 1.97 10.68
CA LYS A 170 -14.15 1.79 9.29
C LYS A 170 -14.48 0.33 8.96
N PHE A 171 -13.80 -0.61 9.62
CA PHE A 171 -13.99 -2.05 9.43
C PHE A 171 -14.61 -2.63 10.69
N ASP A 172 -15.86 -2.24 10.96
CA ASP A 172 -16.65 -2.70 12.09
C ASP A 172 -17.44 -3.95 11.70
N SER A 173 -17.56 -4.91 12.61
CA SER A 173 -18.36 -6.12 12.44
C SER A 173 -19.86 -5.85 12.26
N GLU A 174 -20.34 -4.67 12.70
CA GLU A 174 -21.75 -4.25 12.58
C GLU A 174 -22.10 -3.70 11.18
N ILE A 175 -21.10 -3.54 10.29
CA ILE A 175 -21.34 -3.06 8.92
C ILE A 175 -22.17 -4.08 8.14
N SER A 176 -23.24 -3.58 7.55
CA SER A 176 -24.18 -4.43 6.78
C SER A 176 -23.78 -4.50 5.29
N GLY A 177 -23.53 -5.70 4.79
CA GLY A 177 -23.33 -5.96 3.37
C GLY A 177 -24.61 -6.01 2.53
N LYS A 178 -25.80 -5.78 3.12
CA LYS A 178 -27.11 -5.91 2.44
C LYS A 178 -27.22 -5.04 1.19
N LYS A 179 -26.72 -3.79 1.24
CA LYS A 179 -26.74 -2.87 0.09
C LYS A 179 -25.99 -3.45 -1.10
N ILE A 180 -24.80 -3.99 -0.85
CA ILE A 180 -23.95 -4.59 -1.89
C ILE A 180 -24.57 -5.87 -2.44
N ARG A 181 -25.12 -6.74 -1.58
CA ARG A 181 -25.82 -7.95 -2.04
C ARG A 181 -27.02 -7.62 -2.92
N ASN A 182 -27.79 -6.58 -2.59
CA ASN A 182 -28.91 -6.10 -3.42
C ASN A 182 -28.40 -5.52 -4.76
N GLU A 183 -27.36 -4.69 -4.75
CA GLU A 183 -26.73 -4.15 -5.96
C GLU A 183 -26.30 -5.26 -6.91
N LEU A 184 -25.67 -6.31 -6.38
CA LEU A 184 -25.17 -7.46 -7.12
C LEU A 184 -26.27 -8.51 -7.42
N LYS A 185 -27.50 -8.29 -6.98
CA LYS A 185 -28.65 -9.21 -7.13
C LYS A 185 -28.33 -10.60 -6.60
N ILE A 186 -27.73 -10.65 -5.40
CA ILE A 186 -27.42 -11.90 -4.70
C ILE A 186 -28.68 -12.36 -3.96
N GLU A 187 -29.22 -13.49 -4.36
CA GLU A 187 -30.43 -14.08 -3.78
C GLU A 187 -30.13 -14.77 -2.45
N THR A 188 -31.17 -14.95 -1.64
CA THR A 188 -31.08 -15.74 -0.41
C THR A 188 -30.60 -17.14 -0.70
N GLY A 189 -29.58 -17.62 0.06
CA GLY A 189 -28.96 -18.93 -0.13
C GLY A 189 -27.93 -19.01 -1.24
N GLN A 190 -27.56 -17.90 -1.87
CA GLN A 190 -26.39 -17.81 -2.75
C GLN A 190 -25.15 -17.39 -1.94
N PHE A 191 -24.03 -18.08 -2.17
CA PHE A 191 -22.73 -17.71 -1.65
C PHE A 191 -22.10 -16.63 -2.55
N LEU A 192 -21.60 -15.56 -1.92
CA LEU A 192 -20.82 -14.53 -2.59
C LEU A 192 -19.35 -14.67 -2.23
N VAL A 193 -18.55 -15.08 -3.20
CA VAL A 193 -17.09 -15.25 -3.05
C VAL A 193 -16.39 -14.07 -3.69
N GLY A 194 -15.59 -13.34 -2.91
CA GLY A 194 -14.96 -12.10 -3.35
C GLY A 194 -13.45 -12.13 -3.36
N LYS A 195 -12.89 -11.34 -4.28
CA LYS A 195 -11.48 -10.99 -4.30
C LYS A 195 -11.33 -9.49 -4.39
N VAL A 196 -10.74 -8.88 -3.34
CA VAL A 196 -10.53 -7.44 -3.25
C VAL A 196 -9.05 -7.12 -3.36
N GLY A 197 -8.70 -6.17 -4.22
CA GLY A 197 -7.34 -5.66 -4.36
C GLY A 197 -6.97 -5.28 -5.79
N VAL A 198 -5.85 -4.56 -5.92
CA VAL A 198 -5.34 -4.11 -7.22
C VAL A 198 -5.10 -5.28 -8.17
N ILE A 199 -5.50 -5.15 -9.43
CA ILE A 199 -5.36 -6.20 -10.44
C ILE A 199 -3.96 -6.13 -11.06
N ARG A 200 -3.06 -6.94 -10.51
CA ARG A 200 -1.68 -7.12 -11.01
C ARG A 200 -1.34 -8.61 -11.04
N GLY A 201 -0.36 -8.99 -11.90
CA GLY A 201 -0.01 -10.38 -12.16
C GLY A 201 0.16 -11.24 -10.89
N TRP A 202 0.94 -10.78 -9.91
CA TRP A 202 1.23 -11.54 -8.69
C TRP A 202 0.09 -11.58 -7.66
N LYS A 203 -0.99 -10.81 -7.85
CA LYS A 203 -2.16 -10.81 -6.97
C LYS A 203 -3.07 -12.04 -7.16
N GLY A 204 -2.77 -12.89 -8.15
CA GLY A 204 -3.39 -14.20 -8.33
C GLY A 204 -4.83 -14.18 -8.85
N HIS A 205 -5.26 -13.15 -9.56
CA HIS A 205 -6.60 -13.10 -10.17
C HIS A 205 -6.82 -14.24 -11.16
N ASN A 206 -5.76 -14.63 -11.88
CA ASN A 206 -5.82 -15.76 -12.81
C ASN A 206 -6.09 -17.11 -12.10
N TYR A 207 -5.53 -17.31 -10.89
CA TYR A 207 -5.82 -18.50 -10.09
C TYR A 207 -7.25 -18.48 -9.57
N PHE A 208 -7.74 -17.32 -9.15
CA PHE A 208 -9.12 -17.16 -8.74
C PHE A 208 -10.10 -17.50 -9.88
N LEU A 209 -9.86 -16.96 -11.10
CA LEU A 209 -10.70 -17.27 -12.26
C LEU A 209 -10.68 -18.75 -12.62
N LYS A 210 -9.53 -19.43 -12.55
CA LYS A 210 -9.43 -20.88 -12.80
C LYS A 210 -10.17 -21.74 -11.78
N ALA A 211 -10.31 -21.26 -10.54
CA ALA A 211 -11.05 -21.97 -9.50
C ALA A 211 -12.57 -21.87 -9.67
N ILE A 212 -13.08 -20.81 -10.30
CA ILE A 212 -14.52 -20.56 -10.44
C ILE A 212 -15.28 -21.73 -11.08
N PRO A 213 -14.87 -22.29 -12.25
CA PRO A 213 -15.58 -23.43 -12.84
C PRO A 213 -15.62 -24.65 -11.91
N LEU A 214 -14.55 -24.93 -11.17
CA LEU A 214 -14.49 -26.03 -10.22
C LEU A 214 -15.46 -25.81 -9.05
N ILE A 215 -15.53 -24.60 -8.53
CA ILE A 215 -16.48 -24.26 -7.45
C ILE A 215 -17.92 -24.36 -7.97
N LEU A 216 -18.20 -23.93 -9.21
CA LEU A 216 -19.52 -24.00 -9.79
C LEU A 216 -20.04 -25.43 -10.04
N GLN A 217 -19.13 -26.41 -10.19
CA GLN A 217 -19.50 -27.84 -10.27
C GLN A 217 -20.09 -28.32 -8.93
N GLU A 218 -19.51 -27.90 -7.81
CA GLU A 218 -19.96 -28.30 -6.46
C GLU A 218 -21.06 -27.38 -5.92
N ILE A 219 -20.98 -26.08 -6.23
CA ILE A 219 -21.90 -25.06 -5.73
C ILE A 219 -22.44 -24.22 -6.92
N PRO A 220 -23.39 -24.75 -7.70
CA PRO A 220 -23.89 -24.09 -8.93
C PRO A 220 -24.52 -22.70 -8.70
N LYS A 221 -24.97 -22.42 -7.47
CA LYS A 221 -25.57 -21.12 -7.09
C LYS A 221 -24.54 -20.09 -6.62
N ALA A 222 -23.23 -20.44 -6.53
CA ALA A 222 -22.19 -19.48 -6.13
C ALA A 222 -22.13 -18.30 -7.10
N ARG A 223 -21.83 -17.12 -6.55
CA ARG A 223 -21.60 -15.86 -7.25
C ARG A 223 -20.22 -15.34 -6.87
N PHE A 224 -19.60 -14.65 -7.79
CA PHE A 224 -18.23 -14.17 -7.62
C PHE A 224 -18.16 -12.67 -7.86
N VAL A 225 -17.29 -12.00 -7.11
CA VAL A 225 -17.02 -10.57 -7.29
C VAL A 225 -15.51 -10.30 -7.26
N ILE A 226 -15.04 -9.49 -8.19
CA ILE A 226 -13.68 -8.97 -8.21
C ILE A 226 -13.76 -7.46 -8.05
N VAL A 227 -13.11 -6.95 -7.02
CA VAL A 227 -13.10 -5.54 -6.66
C VAL A 227 -11.69 -5.01 -6.71
N GLY A 228 -11.49 -3.98 -7.47
CA GLY A 228 -10.21 -3.33 -7.71
C GLY A 228 -10.00 -3.03 -9.17
N ASP A 229 -9.04 -2.18 -9.42
CA ASP A 229 -8.59 -1.78 -10.75
C ASP A 229 -7.08 -2.03 -10.88
N GLY A 230 -6.52 -1.75 -12.03
CA GLY A 230 -5.09 -1.87 -12.27
C GLY A 230 -4.74 -2.32 -13.68
N PRO A 231 -3.45 -2.47 -13.99
CA PRO A 231 -2.99 -2.79 -15.35
C PRO A 231 -3.56 -4.08 -15.93
N GLY A 232 -4.00 -5.02 -15.08
CA GLY A 232 -4.57 -6.30 -15.51
C GLY A 232 -6.09 -6.31 -15.70
N PHE A 233 -6.80 -5.18 -15.49
CA PHE A 233 -8.26 -5.17 -15.46
C PHE A 233 -8.88 -5.67 -16.78
N GLU A 234 -8.48 -5.14 -17.92
CA GLU A 234 -9.01 -5.54 -19.23
C GLU A 234 -8.64 -6.99 -19.59
N GLU A 235 -7.47 -7.46 -19.17
CA GLU A 235 -7.10 -8.88 -19.32
C GLU A 235 -8.05 -9.80 -18.54
N ILE A 236 -8.34 -9.47 -17.28
CA ILE A 236 -9.26 -10.25 -16.43
C ILE A 236 -10.67 -10.23 -17.03
N LYS A 237 -11.16 -9.08 -17.47
CA LYS A 237 -12.46 -8.92 -18.13
C LYS A 237 -12.59 -9.80 -19.38
N SER A 238 -11.55 -9.80 -20.22
CA SER A 238 -11.49 -10.66 -21.41
C SER A 238 -11.51 -12.15 -21.03
N LYS A 239 -10.79 -12.55 -19.98
CA LYS A 239 -10.76 -13.94 -19.50
C LYS A 239 -12.11 -14.39 -18.93
N VAL A 240 -12.81 -13.53 -18.20
CA VAL A 240 -14.18 -13.81 -17.71
C VAL A 240 -15.11 -14.10 -18.90
N LYS A 241 -15.03 -13.29 -19.96
CA LYS A 241 -15.81 -13.46 -21.20
C LYS A 241 -15.46 -14.76 -21.93
N LEU A 242 -14.17 -15.01 -22.15
CA LEU A 242 -13.69 -16.23 -22.83
C LEU A 242 -14.08 -17.51 -22.09
N ALA A 243 -14.17 -17.46 -20.77
CA ALA A 243 -14.59 -18.59 -19.95
C ALA A 243 -16.13 -18.75 -19.88
N GLY A 244 -16.91 -17.84 -20.44
CA GLY A 244 -18.38 -17.89 -20.45
C GLY A 244 -19.01 -17.76 -19.05
N ILE A 245 -18.31 -17.09 -18.12
CA ILE A 245 -18.74 -16.97 -16.72
C ILE A 245 -19.21 -15.56 -16.32
N GLU A 246 -19.49 -14.69 -17.30
CA GLU A 246 -19.91 -13.28 -17.07
C GLU A 246 -21.16 -13.17 -16.21
N LYS A 247 -22.09 -14.14 -16.34
CA LYS A 247 -23.31 -14.17 -15.53
C LYS A 247 -23.07 -14.55 -14.07
N LYS A 248 -21.88 -15.08 -13.74
CA LYS A 248 -21.49 -15.54 -12.40
C LYS A 248 -20.48 -14.61 -11.73
N VAL A 249 -19.75 -13.79 -12.49
CA VAL A 249 -18.66 -12.93 -12.01
C VAL A 249 -18.98 -11.47 -12.24
N ASN A 250 -18.99 -10.68 -11.17
CA ASN A 250 -19.11 -9.23 -11.24
C ASN A 250 -17.72 -8.61 -11.12
N LEU A 251 -17.34 -7.75 -12.08
CA LEU A 251 -16.13 -6.93 -12.04
C LEU A 251 -16.54 -5.51 -11.67
N LEU A 252 -16.18 -5.04 -10.47
CA LEU A 252 -16.67 -3.76 -9.93
C LEU A 252 -15.71 -2.59 -10.18
N GLY A 253 -14.47 -2.87 -10.63
CA GLY A 253 -13.45 -1.84 -10.73
C GLY A 253 -13.05 -1.28 -9.35
N HIS A 254 -12.55 -0.04 -9.34
CA HIS A 254 -12.21 0.65 -8.10
C HIS A 254 -13.48 1.01 -7.30
N ARG A 255 -13.44 0.75 -6.00
CA ARG A 255 -14.53 1.07 -5.05
C ARG A 255 -13.93 1.66 -3.78
N ASP A 256 -14.66 2.59 -3.15
CA ASP A 256 -14.29 3.20 -1.86
C ASP A 256 -15.05 2.59 -0.66
N ASP A 257 -16.16 1.90 -0.92
CA ASP A 257 -17.01 1.21 0.06
C ASP A 257 -16.56 -0.23 0.33
N ILE A 258 -15.24 -0.41 0.50
CA ILE A 258 -14.63 -1.72 0.75
C ILE A 258 -15.16 -2.40 2.03
N PRO A 259 -15.42 -1.69 3.14
CA PRO A 259 -15.99 -2.31 4.34
C PRO A 259 -17.34 -2.99 4.06
N GLU A 260 -18.25 -2.33 3.35
CA GLU A 260 -19.57 -2.87 2.99
C GLU A 260 -19.47 -4.03 2.00
N ILE A 261 -18.50 -3.96 1.09
CA ILE A 261 -18.23 -5.06 0.16
C ILE A 261 -17.72 -6.28 0.93
N ILE A 262 -16.75 -6.13 1.84
CA ILE A 262 -16.25 -7.24 2.66
C ILE A 262 -17.38 -7.83 3.52
N ALA A 263 -18.22 -6.99 4.13
CA ALA A 263 -19.35 -7.42 4.91
C ALA A 263 -20.43 -8.16 4.07
N ALA A 264 -20.45 -7.97 2.75
CA ALA A 264 -21.35 -8.69 1.86
C ALA A 264 -20.86 -10.09 1.49
N LEU A 265 -19.55 -10.36 1.61
CA LEU A 265 -18.94 -11.62 1.22
C LEU A 265 -19.21 -12.73 2.23
N ASP A 266 -19.43 -13.94 1.74
CA ASP A 266 -19.41 -15.15 2.56
C ASP A 266 -17.99 -15.71 2.64
N VAL A 267 -17.18 -15.51 1.58
CA VAL A 267 -15.77 -15.92 1.52
C VAL A 267 -14.95 -14.85 0.81
N GLN A 268 -13.88 -14.42 1.46
CA GLN A 268 -12.85 -13.60 0.82
C GLN A 268 -11.64 -14.42 0.43
N VAL A 269 -11.16 -14.24 -0.81
CA VAL A 269 -10.04 -14.99 -1.37
C VAL A 269 -8.82 -14.11 -1.53
N LEU A 270 -7.74 -14.47 -0.84
CA LEU A 270 -6.40 -13.94 -1.07
C LEU A 270 -5.57 -15.00 -1.81
N ALA A 271 -5.35 -14.80 -3.10
CA ALA A 271 -4.60 -15.72 -3.97
C ALA A 271 -3.25 -15.14 -4.43
N SER A 272 -2.74 -14.12 -3.75
CA SER A 272 -1.44 -13.54 -4.04
C SER A 272 -0.32 -14.54 -3.79
N PHE A 273 0.65 -14.62 -4.71
CA PHE A 273 1.78 -15.54 -4.60
C PHE A 273 3.13 -14.85 -4.47
N ALA A 274 3.17 -13.51 -4.58
CA ALA A 274 4.38 -12.70 -4.39
C ALA A 274 4.01 -11.27 -4.01
N GLY A 275 5.02 -10.50 -3.57
CA GLY A 275 4.90 -9.06 -3.39
C GLY A 275 4.08 -8.58 -2.19
N GLU A 276 3.53 -9.48 -1.39
CA GLU A 276 2.73 -9.10 -0.21
C GLU A 276 3.62 -8.81 1.01
N GLY A 277 3.24 -7.76 1.73
CA GLY A 277 3.61 -7.58 3.13
C GLY A 277 2.56 -8.24 4.03
N THR A 278 1.97 -7.47 4.95
CA THR A 278 0.72 -7.87 5.61
C THR A 278 -0.44 -7.34 4.76
N PRO A 279 -1.25 -8.21 4.15
CA PRO A 279 -2.39 -7.77 3.35
C PRO A 279 -3.42 -7.09 4.24
N GLN A 280 -3.74 -5.83 3.94
CA GLN A 280 -4.72 -5.04 4.73
C GLN A 280 -6.18 -5.44 4.47
N VAL A 281 -6.40 -6.35 3.54
CA VAL A 281 -7.72 -6.78 3.08
C VAL A 281 -8.24 -8.02 3.81
N ILE A 282 -7.43 -8.59 4.71
CA ILE A 282 -7.78 -9.74 5.55
C ILE A 282 -8.21 -9.27 6.93
#